data_c2beeea0d806a02e1e068d860cfb2ce7
#
_entry.id   c2beeea0d806a02e1e068d860cfb2ce7
#
_cell.length_a   1.000
_cell.length_b   1.000
_cell.length_c   1.000
_cell.angle_alpha   90.00
_cell.angle_beta   90.00
_cell.angle_gamma   90.00
#
_symmetry.space_group_name_H-M   'P 1'
#
loop_
_entity.id
_entity.type
_entity.pdbx_description
1 polymer ?
#
loop_
_entity_poly.entity_id
_entity_poly.type
_entity_poly.pdbx_seq_one_letter_code
_entity_poly.pdbx_strand_id
1 'polypeptide(L)'
;MKRITALLAAIACCAVSYAQDAQSAAAAAAAALTQAPQEEVKVEKPTYWTTTAAFRIGFDQTGLWNWAAGGYNTISLATGVNASANYAKDLVSWANSLKLDYGFLWSADKKNLLQKNMDQIYLESKLAYKTGKDSKWNYTASLGFRSQFTDSYVNYVEKDGKWQGTLKSGFLAPAYTDLGFGMEWKPNGWFNMNLAPVTGSVTIVTNPELRATYGMKALEDGSYKSALFQFGAQLKVNAKVSINDVFVYDTQVVLFTNYLDHPFAWNRVNWDNRVTWKIAKFFNIAFNTWLIYDPIVTIDGVMSKTQFKEFLQLSFIYTLSNKKK
;
A
#
# COMPACT_ATOMS: atom_id res chain seq x y z
N MET A 1 -36.92 -1.60 -0.01
CA MET A 1 -36.84 -0.21 -0.49
C MET A 1 -36.85 0.83 0.64
N LYS A 2 -37.85 0.84 1.57
CA LYS A 2 -37.90 1.87 2.67
C LYS A 2 -36.69 1.94 3.62
N ARG A 3 -35.95 0.84 3.82
CA ARG A 3 -34.76 0.81 4.73
C ARG A 3 -33.45 1.31 4.08
N ILE A 4 -33.33 1.19 2.76
CA ILE A 4 -32.16 1.70 2.01
C ILE A 4 -32.24 3.21 1.87
N THR A 5 -33.45 3.77 1.67
CA THR A 5 -33.68 5.20 1.65
C THR A 5 -33.39 5.88 3.00
N ALA A 6 -33.65 5.20 4.10
CA ALA A 6 -33.33 5.70 5.45
C ALA A 6 -31.81 5.73 5.71
N LEU A 7 -31.05 4.76 5.19
CA LEU A 7 -29.61 4.72 5.36
C LEU A 7 -28.89 5.80 4.52
N LEU A 8 -29.37 6.02 3.29
CA LEU A 8 -28.87 7.10 2.43
C LEU A 8 -29.21 8.49 3.01
N ALA A 9 -30.38 8.64 3.64
CA ALA A 9 -30.75 9.87 4.33
C ALA A 9 -29.90 10.11 5.58
N ALA A 10 -29.56 9.06 6.35
CA ALA A 10 -28.69 9.19 7.51
C ALA A 10 -27.24 9.56 7.13
N ILE A 11 -26.73 9.00 6.04
CA ILE A 11 -25.40 9.37 5.50
C ILE A 11 -25.42 10.81 4.97
N ALA A 12 -26.50 11.23 4.32
CA ALA A 12 -26.67 12.61 3.85
C ALA A 12 -26.78 13.61 5.02
N CYS A 13 -27.48 13.26 6.10
CA CYS A 13 -27.57 14.12 7.30
C CYS A 13 -26.25 14.25 8.04
N CYS A 14 -25.46 13.17 8.16
CA CYS A 14 -24.11 13.26 8.72
C CYS A 14 -23.17 14.09 7.84
N ALA A 15 -23.29 13.99 6.50
CA ALA A 15 -22.49 14.78 5.58
C ALA A 15 -22.83 16.30 5.66
N VAL A 16 -24.08 16.66 5.93
CA VAL A 16 -24.50 18.06 6.07
C VAL A 16 -24.01 18.68 7.38
N SER A 17 -24.01 17.92 8.50
CA SER A 17 -23.49 18.42 9.78
C SER A 17 -21.96 18.66 9.72
N TYR A 18 -21.19 17.76 9.10
CA TYR A 18 -19.76 17.97 8.88
C TYR A 18 -19.45 19.04 7.84
N ALA A 19 -20.36 19.30 6.89
CA ALA A 19 -20.17 20.35 5.88
C ALA A 19 -20.31 21.76 6.49
N GLN A 20 -21.13 21.96 7.50
CA GLN A 20 -21.24 23.25 8.20
C GLN A 20 -19.98 23.56 9.03
N ASP A 21 -19.42 22.56 9.73
CA ASP A 21 -18.15 22.72 10.46
C ASP A 21 -16.97 22.92 9.50
N ALA A 22 -16.99 22.25 8.34
CA ALA A 22 -15.97 22.43 7.31
C ALA A 22 -16.05 23.80 6.62
N GLN A 23 -17.24 24.36 6.44
CA GLN A 23 -17.41 25.73 5.91
C GLN A 23 -16.94 26.79 6.89
N SER A 24 -17.20 26.62 8.19
CA SER A 24 -16.72 27.56 9.22
C SER A 24 -15.18 27.47 9.36
N ALA A 25 -14.59 26.28 9.30
CA ALA A 25 -13.17 26.09 9.30
C ALA A 25 -12.50 26.62 8.02
N ALA A 26 -13.13 26.44 6.86
CA ALA A 26 -12.64 26.99 5.59
C ALA A 26 -12.73 28.53 5.55
N ALA A 27 -13.77 29.10 6.11
CA ALA A 27 -13.93 30.56 6.23
C ALA A 27 -12.91 31.17 7.20
N ALA A 28 -12.64 30.50 8.34
CA ALA A 28 -11.60 30.89 9.29
C ALA A 28 -10.19 30.77 8.69
N ALA A 29 -9.92 29.71 7.92
CA ALA A 29 -8.66 29.53 7.20
C ALA A 29 -8.48 30.58 6.09
N ALA A 30 -9.55 30.92 5.35
CA ALA A 30 -9.51 31.96 4.34
C ALA A 30 -9.30 33.34 4.95
N ALA A 31 -9.90 33.64 6.10
CA ALA A 31 -9.69 34.90 6.84
C ALA A 31 -8.26 35.00 7.40
N ALA A 32 -7.67 33.88 7.86
CA ALA A 32 -6.27 33.82 8.31
C ALA A 32 -5.28 34.04 7.14
N LEU A 33 -5.60 33.54 5.94
CA LEU A 33 -4.78 33.73 4.74
C LEU A 33 -4.80 35.17 4.20
N THR A 34 -5.92 35.93 4.44
CA THR A 34 -6.04 37.30 4.03
C THR A 34 -5.38 38.30 4.98
N GLN A 35 -5.02 37.88 6.19
CA GLN A 35 -4.32 38.69 7.19
C GLN A 35 -2.79 38.41 7.24
N ALA A 36 -2.28 37.54 6.38
CA ALA A 36 -0.84 37.31 6.30
C ALA A 36 -0.13 38.57 5.76
N PRO A 37 0.97 39.04 6.39
CA PRO A 37 1.75 40.16 5.87
C PRO A 37 2.23 39.82 4.46
N GLN A 38 2.19 40.79 3.53
CA GLN A 38 2.82 40.65 2.22
C GLN A 38 4.33 40.45 2.45
N GLU A 39 4.77 39.19 2.38
CA GLU A 39 6.19 38.89 2.42
C GLU A 39 6.88 39.44 1.16
N GLU A 40 7.99 40.14 1.38
CA GLU A 40 8.94 40.53 0.36
C GLU A 40 9.19 39.37 -0.60
N VAL A 41 9.31 39.66 -1.90
CA VAL A 41 9.66 38.71 -2.95
C VAL A 41 11.02 38.10 -2.63
N LYS A 42 11.06 37.04 -1.80
CA LYS A 42 12.26 36.23 -1.62
C LYS A 42 12.52 35.56 -2.95
N VAL A 43 13.70 35.83 -3.53
CA VAL A 43 14.24 35.04 -4.64
C VAL A 43 14.29 33.61 -4.20
N GLU A 44 13.32 32.83 -4.64
CA GLU A 44 13.20 31.41 -4.29
C GLU A 44 14.47 30.66 -4.74
N LYS A 45 15.24 30.16 -3.80
CA LYS A 45 16.36 29.28 -4.14
C LYS A 45 15.81 28.08 -4.91
N PRO A 46 16.48 27.61 -5.98
CA PRO A 46 15.99 26.48 -6.74
C PRO A 46 15.78 25.27 -5.82
N THR A 47 14.57 24.75 -5.77
CA THR A 47 14.29 23.53 -5.03
C THR A 47 14.62 22.33 -5.91
N TYR A 48 15.46 21.44 -5.41
CA TYR A 48 15.77 20.15 -6.05
C TYR A 48 14.78 19.06 -5.64
N TRP A 49 13.76 19.41 -4.82
CA TRP A 49 12.73 18.52 -4.35
C TRP A 49 11.46 18.61 -5.19
N THR A 50 10.95 17.45 -5.60
CA THR A 50 9.61 17.30 -6.16
C THR A 50 8.78 16.52 -5.16
N THR A 51 7.68 17.10 -4.67
CA THR A 51 6.78 16.49 -3.72
C THR A 51 5.41 16.28 -4.36
N THR A 52 4.77 15.16 -4.00
CA THR A 52 3.42 14.83 -4.44
C THR A 52 2.67 14.17 -3.29
N ALA A 53 1.41 14.54 -3.10
CA ALA A 53 0.50 13.87 -2.20
C ALA A 53 -0.82 13.63 -2.92
N ALA A 54 -1.24 12.38 -3.04
CA ALA A 54 -2.50 11.98 -3.64
C ALA A 54 -3.39 11.32 -2.57
N PHE A 55 -4.58 11.87 -2.39
CA PHE A 55 -5.61 11.35 -1.51
C PHE A 55 -6.63 10.60 -2.35
N ARG A 56 -7.01 9.43 -1.89
CA ARG A 56 -7.94 8.54 -2.59
C ARG A 56 -9.07 8.12 -1.68
N ILE A 57 -10.29 8.15 -2.22
CA ILE A 57 -11.49 7.52 -1.65
C ILE A 57 -12.02 6.58 -2.73
N GLY A 58 -12.13 5.30 -2.41
CA GLY A 58 -12.65 4.25 -3.28
C GLY A 58 -13.93 3.67 -2.72
N PHE A 59 -14.87 3.39 -3.60
CA PHE A 59 -16.15 2.80 -3.28
C PHE A 59 -16.39 1.61 -4.22
N ASP A 60 -16.79 0.48 -3.65
CA ASP A 60 -17.17 -0.72 -4.38
C ASP A 60 -18.49 -1.26 -3.82
N GLN A 61 -19.35 -1.75 -4.71
CA GLN A 61 -20.60 -2.39 -4.34
C GLN A 61 -20.76 -3.70 -5.12
N THR A 62 -21.16 -4.76 -4.41
CA THR A 62 -21.64 -5.99 -5.02
C THR A 62 -23.10 -6.18 -4.65
N GLY A 63 -23.98 -6.28 -5.66
CA GLY A 63 -25.40 -6.58 -5.51
C GLY A 63 -25.70 -7.90 -6.20
N LEU A 64 -26.30 -8.84 -5.47
CA LEU A 64 -26.70 -10.16 -5.95
C LEU A 64 -28.24 -10.26 -5.95
N TRP A 65 -28.82 -10.65 -7.08
CA TRP A 65 -30.25 -10.85 -7.26
C TRP A 65 -30.49 -12.24 -7.84
N ASN A 66 -31.18 -13.11 -7.07
CA ASN A 66 -31.45 -14.50 -7.48
C ASN A 66 -30.18 -15.23 -7.96
N TRP A 67 -29.04 -14.95 -7.32
CA TRP A 67 -27.75 -15.46 -7.69
C TRP A 67 -27.50 -16.82 -7.00
N ALA A 68 -27.36 -17.89 -7.78
CA ALA A 68 -27.26 -19.26 -7.27
C ALA A 68 -25.81 -19.70 -6.96
N ALA A 69 -24.79 -18.98 -7.49
CA ALA A 69 -23.38 -19.38 -7.39
C ALA A 69 -22.69 -18.97 -6.08
N GLY A 70 -23.45 -18.42 -5.09
CA GLY A 70 -22.91 -17.97 -3.80
C GLY A 70 -22.36 -16.54 -3.85
N GLY A 71 -21.86 -16.04 -2.71
CA GLY A 71 -21.43 -14.65 -2.52
C GLY A 71 -22.38 -13.89 -1.59
N TYR A 72 -22.06 -12.61 -1.36
CA TYR A 72 -22.83 -11.74 -0.46
C TYR A 72 -23.04 -10.36 -1.06
N ASN A 73 -24.16 -9.71 -0.73
CA ASN A 73 -24.33 -8.29 -0.99
C ASN A 73 -23.35 -7.51 -0.11
N THR A 74 -22.48 -6.73 -0.73
CA THR A 74 -21.44 -6.00 -0.01
C THR A 74 -21.31 -4.56 -0.47
N ILE A 75 -20.94 -3.71 0.49
CA ILE A 75 -20.48 -2.35 0.26
C ILE A 75 -19.08 -2.26 0.84
N SER A 76 -18.14 -1.73 0.07
CA SER A 76 -16.76 -1.52 0.47
C SER A 76 -16.40 -0.05 0.35
N LEU A 77 -15.74 0.49 1.36
CA LEU A 77 -15.16 1.83 1.35
C LEU A 77 -13.67 1.70 1.66
N ALA A 78 -12.84 2.29 0.83
CA ALA A 78 -11.40 2.35 1.04
C ALA A 78 -10.89 3.78 0.91
N THR A 79 -9.95 4.15 1.78
CA THR A 79 -9.22 5.41 1.72
C THR A 79 -7.75 5.15 1.56
N GLY A 80 -7.03 6.07 0.93
CA GLY A 80 -5.61 5.94 0.76
C GLY A 80 -4.89 7.26 0.61
N VAL A 81 -3.62 7.26 1.00
CA VAL A 81 -2.68 8.37 0.81
C VAL A 81 -1.45 7.83 0.13
N ASN A 82 -1.10 8.42 -1.01
CA ASN A 82 0.18 8.18 -1.68
C ASN A 82 0.98 9.48 -1.66
N ALA A 83 2.05 9.53 -0.87
CA ALA A 83 2.94 10.67 -0.79
C ALA A 83 4.31 10.32 -1.35
N SER A 84 4.97 11.27 -2.02
CA SER A 84 6.33 11.12 -2.47
C SER A 84 7.12 12.40 -2.30
N ALA A 85 8.42 12.27 -1.98
CA ALA A 85 9.39 13.36 -1.92
C ALA A 85 10.66 12.90 -2.61
N ASN A 86 10.93 13.48 -3.78
CA ASN A 86 12.04 13.10 -4.64
C ASN A 86 13.02 14.25 -4.78
N TYR A 87 14.24 14.03 -4.35
CA TYR A 87 15.37 14.94 -4.54
C TYR A 87 16.15 14.53 -5.80
N ALA A 88 16.55 15.50 -6.60
CA ALA A 88 17.44 15.26 -7.72
C ALA A 88 18.36 16.49 -7.93
N LYS A 89 19.66 16.27 -7.80
CA LYS A 89 20.71 17.27 -8.09
C LYS A 89 21.95 16.56 -8.60
N ASP A 90 22.46 17.01 -9.74
CA ASP A 90 23.66 16.48 -10.38
C ASP A 90 23.62 14.95 -10.58
N LEU A 91 24.50 14.22 -9.93
CA LEU A 91 24.55 12.74 -9.99
C LEU A 91 23.75 12.06 -8.87
N VAL A 92 23.22 12.83 -7.90
CA VAL A 92 22.50 12.31 -6.74
C VAL A 92 21.00 12.38 -6.96
N SER A 93 20.30 11.30 -6.68
CA SER A 93 18.84 11.28 -6.53
C SER A 93 18.44 10.51 -5.29
N TRP A 94 17.41 11.01 -4.59
CA TRP A 94 16.85 10.36 -3.42
C TRP A 94 15.34 10.35 -3.52
N ALA A 95 14.80 9.17 -3.73
CA ALA A 95 13.36 8.94 -3.92
C ALA A 95 12.76 8.36 -2.65
N ASN A 96 11.72 9.02 -2.13
CA ASN A 96 10.98 8.57 -0.97
C ASN A 96 9.51 8.45 -1.35
N SER A 97 8.86 7.37 -0.91
CA SER A 97 7.43 7.15 -1.11
C SER A 97 6.80 6.56 0.14
N LEU A 98 5.60 7.04 0.45
CA LEU A 98 4.74 6.55 1.51
C LEU A 98 3.39 6.21 0.90
N LYS A 99 2.91 5.00 1.14
CA LYS A 99 1.59 4.55 0.75
C LYS A 99 0.86 4.01 1.97
N LEU A 100 -0.28 4.61 2.25
CA LEU A 100 -1.17 4.24 3.33
C LEU A 100 -2.52 3.91 2.73
N ASP A 101 -3.04 2.72 3.00
CA ASP A 101 -4.36 2.30 2.54
C ASP A 101 -5.13 1.69 3.71
N TYR A 102 -6.41 2.04 3.84
CA TYR A 102 -7.29 1.48 4.85
C TYR A 102 -8.72 1.36 4.32
N GLY A 103 -9.37 0.22 4.54
CA GLY A 103 -10.70 0.01 4.00
C GLY A 103 -11.48 -1.07 4.73
N PHE A 104 -12.79 -0.94 4.61
CA PHE A 104 -13.78 -1.84 5.20
C PHE A 104 -14.71 -2.39 4.13
N LEU A 105 -15.17 -3.60 4.38
CA LEU A 105 -16.24 -4.26 3.67
C LEU A 105 -17.35 -4.56 4.67
N TRP A 106 -18.55 -4.12 4.34
CA TRP A 106 -19.78 -4.44 5.08
C TRP A 106 -20.66 -5.36 4.25
N SER A 107 -21.23 -6.36 4.89
CA SER A 107 -22.16 -7.29 4.27
C SER A 107 -23.48 -7.34 5.04
N ALA A 108 -24.58 -7.01 4.35
CA ALA A 108 -25.93 -7.08 4.93
C ALA A 108 -26.36 -8.52 5.23
N ASP A 109 -25.90 -9.49 4.41
CA ASP A 109 -26.27 -10.88 4.49
C ASP A 109 -25.62 -11.60 5.69
N LYS A 110 -24.59 -11.00 6.29
CA LYS A 110 -23.90 -11.47 7.49
C LYS A 110 -24.22 -10.65 8.73
N LYS A 111 -25.48 -10.25 8.93
CA LYS A 111 -25.95 -9.56 10.14
C LYS A 111 -25.02 -8.41 10.57
N ASN A 112 -24.71 -7.53 9.65
CA ASN A 112 -23.87 -6.33 9.88
C ASN A 112 -22.40 -6.61 10.23
N LEU A 113 -21.83 -7.71 9.79
CA LEU A 113 -20.40 -7.96 9.95
C LEU A 113 -19.59 -6.92 9.16
N LEU A 114 -18.83 -6.10 9.88
CA LEU A 114 -17.85 -5.19 9.29
C LEU A 114 -16.49 -5.89 9.26
N GLN A 115 -15.94 -6.05 8.06
CA GLN A 115 -14.65 -6.70 7.85
C GLN A 115 -13.65 -5.69 7.27
N LYS A 116 -12.42 -5.80 7.68
CA LYS A 116 -11.33 -5.07 7.05
C LYS A 116 -10.94 -5.77 5.74
N ASN A 117 -10.94 -5.03 4.62
CA ASN A 117 -10.59 -5.57 3.30
C ASN A 117 -9.30 -4.97 2.73
N MET A 118 -8.84 -3.83 3.28
CA MET A 118 -7.61 -3.15 2.89
C MET A 118 -6.95 -2.57 4.13
N ASP A 119 -5.66 -2.81 4.30
CA ASP A 119 -4.85 -2.25 5.39
C ASP A 119 -3.37 -2.39 5.02
N GLN A 120 -2.73 -1.27 4.74
CA GLN A 120 -1.34 -1.26 4.34
C GLN A 120 -0.63 0.01 4.78
N ILE A 121 0.54 -0.18 5.37
CA ILE A 121 1.57 0.83 5.54
C ILE A 121 2.75 0.39 4.68
N TYR A 122 3.15 1.19 3.71
CA TYR A 122 4.31 0.93 2.86
C TYR A 122 5.15 2.19 2.74
N LEU A 123 6.40 2.09 3.16
CA LEU A 123 7.40 3.15 3.03
C LEU A 123 8.57 2.61 2.21
N GLU A 124 9.04 3.40 1.28
CA GLU A 124 10.24 3.13 0.51
C GLU A 124 11.12 4.38 0.42
N SER A 125 12.42 4.20 0.62
CA SER A 125 13.42 5.24 0.47
C SER A 125 14.59 4.67 -0.33
N LYS A 126 14.97 5.34 -1.44
CA LYS A 126 16.06 4.90 -2.30
C LYS A 126 16.97 6.08 -2.63
N LEU A 127 18.18 6.02 -2.13
CA LEU A 127 19.28 6.90 -2.53
C LEU A 127 19.99 6.29 -3.74
N ALA A 128 20.24 7.06 -4.77
CA ALA A 128 20.95 6.63 -5.96
C ALA A 128 22.01 7.65 -6.38
N TYR A 129 23.17 7.12 -6.79
CA TYR A 129 24.29 7.91 -7.31
C TYR A 129 24.62 7.40 -8.71
N LYS A 130 24.50 8.28 -9.72
CA LYS A 130 24.82 7.95 -11.12
C LYS A 130 26.31 7.64 -11.28
N THR A 131 26.63 6.59 -12.02
CA THR A 131 28.02 6.24 -12.36
C THR A 131 28.68 7.20 -13.35
N GLY A 132 27.90 8.10 -13.98
CA GLY A 132 28.36 9.15 -14.90
C GLY A 132 27.18 9.99 -15.39
N LYS A 133 27.44 11.17 -16.00
CA LYS A 133 26.39 12.12 -16.43
C LYS A 133 25.33 11.49 -17.34
N ASP A 134 25.74 10.70 -18.30
CA ASP A 134 24.88 10.08 -19.31
C ASP A 134 24.63 8.58 -19.01
N SER A 135 25.11 8.10 -17.86
CA SER A 135 24.97 6.71 -17.47
C SER A 135 23.51 6.38 -17.12
N LYS A 136 23.11 5.19 -17.55
CA LYS A 136 21.83 4.55 -17.14
C LYS A 136 21.98 3.72 -15.88
N TRP A 137 23.20 3.61 -15.34
CA TRP A 137 23.53 2.85 -14.14
C TRP A 137 23.73 3.77 -12.95
N ASN A 138 23.19 3.34 -11.80
CA ASN A 138 23.31 4.04 -10.53
C ASN A 138 23.76 3.05 -9.45
N TYR A 139 24.62 3.45 -8.53
CA TYR A 139 24.77 2.80 -7.23
C TYR A 139 23.57 3.14 -6.36
N THR A 140 23.04 2.18 -5.61
CA THR A 140 21.83 2.38 -4.81
C THR A 140 22.00 1.89 -3.39
N ALA A 141 21.38 2.64 -2.45
CA ALA A 141 21.03 2.18 -1.12
C ALA A 141 19.51 2.32 -0.98
N SER A 142 18.81 1.24 -0.64
CA SER A 142 17.35 1.20 -0.58
C SER A 142 16.88 0.67 0.77
N LEU A 143 15.87 1.33 1.34
CA LEU A 143 15.14 0.92 2.52
C LEU A 143 13.68 0.72 2.13
N GLY A 144 13.14 -0.43 2.48
CA GLY A 144 11.71 -0.74 2.39
C GLY A 144 11.15 -1.08 3.76
N PHE A 145 9.94 -0.63 4.04
CA PHE A 145 9.17 -1.03 5.22
C PHE A 145 7.72 -1.28 4.83
N ARG A 146 7.15 -2.38 5.31
CA ARG A 146 5.75 -2.73 5.09
C ARG A 146 5.13 -3.32 6.35
N SER A 147 3.93 -2.85 6.70
CA SER A 147 3.11 -3.37 7.79
C SER A 147 1.63 -3.03 7.57
N GLN A 148 0.81 -3.18 8.59
CA GLN A 148 -0.60 -2.80 8.66
C GLN A 148 -0.89 -2.01 9.93
N PHE A 149 -2.07 -1.34 9.98
CA PHE A 149 -2.46 -0.48 11.11
C PHE A 149 -3.14 -1.26 12.24
N THR A 150 -3.98 -2.24 11.89
CA THR A 150 -4.88 -2.90 12.85
C THR A 150 -4.95 -4.40 12.64
N ASP A 151 -5.58 -5.09 13.57
CA ASP A 151 -5.83 -6.52 13.47
C ASP A 151 -6.75 -6.87 12.31
N SER A 152 -6.47 -8.00 11.65
CA SER A 152 -7.26 -8.57 10.59
C SER A 152 -7.70 -9.96 10.96
N TYR A 153 -8.97 -10.23 10.79
CA TYR A 153 -9.58 -11.52 11.11
C TYR A 153 -10.14 -12.16 9.85
N VAL A 154 -10.15 -13.50 9.83
CA VAL A 154 -10.73 -14.34 8.78
C VAL A 154 -11.57 -15.42 9.40
N ASN A 155 -12.29 -16.23 8.60
CA ASN A 155 -13.05 -17.38 9.04
C ASN A 155 -14.03 -17.03 10.18
N TYR A 156 -14.81 -15.97 9.97
CA TYR A 156 -15.77 -15.51 10.95
C TYR A 156 -16.87 -16.56 11.20
N VAL A 157 -17.09 -16.89 12.48
CA VAL A 157 -18.16 -17.74 12.97
C VAL A 157 -19.04 -16.94 13.91
N GLU A 158 -20.36 -17.07 13.77
CA GLU A 158 -21.31 -16.47 14.70
C GLU A 158 -21.42 -17.35 15.95
N LYS A 159 -21.14 -16.79 17.12
CA LYS A 159 -21.29 -17.44 18.42
C LYS A 159 -21.99 -16.49 19.37
N ASP A 160 -23.10 -16.92 19.96
CA ASP A 160 -23.92 -16.15 20.90
C ASP A 160 -24.32 -14.76 20.37
N GLY A 161 -24.68 -14.67 19.05
CA GLY A 161 -25.07 -13.44 18.40
C GLY A 161 -23.91 -12.47 18.10
N LYS A 162 -22.66 -12.89 18.31
CA LYS A 162 -21.44 -12.12 18.02
C LYS A 162 -20.57 -12.83 17.00
N TRP A 163 -19.96 -12.04 16.11
CA TRP A 163 -18.99 -12.55 15.15
C TRP A 163 -17.63 -12.72 15.82
N GLN A 164 -17.07 -13.94 15.74
CA GLN A 164 -15.70 -14.25 16.15
C GLN A 164 -14.91 -14.67 14.93
N GLY A 165 -13.76 -14.04 14.71
CA GLY A 165 -12.86 -14.36 13.61
C GLY A 165 -11.53 -14.92 14.14
N THR A 166 -10.84 -15.68 13.28
CA THR A 166 -9.46 -16.10 13.55
C THR A 166 -8.52 -14.97 13.19
N LEU A 167 -7.65 -14.58 14.11
CA LEU A 167 -6.65 -13.54 13.88
C LEU A 167 -5.68 -13.97 12.78
N LYS A 168 -5.47 -13.09 11.78
CA LYS A 168 -4.60 -13.34 10.63
C LYS A 168 -3.38 -12.45 10.61
N SER A 169 -3.52 -11.18 10.97
CA SER A 169 -2.43 -10.21 11.03
C SER A 169 -2.80 -9.05 11.94
N GLY A 170 -1.82 -8.23 12.35
CA GLY A 170 -2.02 -7.04 13.18
C GLY A 170 -0.90 -6.03 13.00
N PHE A 171 -0.91 -4.97 13.79
CA PHE A 171 0.15 -3.96 13.75
C PHE A 171 1.51 -4.59 14.09
N LEU A 172 2.49 -4.44 13.19
CA LEU A 172 3.80 -5.10 13.24
C LEU A 172 3.73 -6.64 13.39
N ALA A 173 2.65 -7.25 12.91
CA ALA A 173 2.45 -8.69 12.94
C ALA A 173 1.78 -9.21 11.65
N PRO A 174 2.53 -9.33 10.50
CA PRO A 174 3.96 -9.07 10.36
C PRO A 174 4.31 -7.62 9.98
N ALA A 175 5.54 -7.20 10.28
CA ALA A 175 6.22 -6.11 9.61
C ALA A 175 7.46 -6.64 8.89
N TYR A 176 7.73 -6.10 7.71
CA TYR A 176 8.90 -6.43 6.89
C TYR A 176 9.74 -5.18 6.68
N THR A 177 11.04 -5.28 6.92
CA THR A 177 12.00 -4.21 6.65
C THR A 177 13.17 -4.78 5.86
N ASP A 178 13.47 -4.18 4.73
CA ASP A 178 14.57 -4.57 3.86
C ASP A 178 15.53 -3.38 3.70
N LEU A 179 16.84 -3.61 3.90
CA LEU A 179 17.91 -2.64 3.61
C LEU A 179 18.85 -3.27 2.60
N GLY A 180 18.90 -2.70 1.40
CA GLY A 180 19.66 -3.23 0.28
C GLY A 180 20.67 -2.26 -0.29
N PHE A 181 21.85 -2.78 -0.66
CA PHE A 181 22.91 -2.06 -1.38
C PHE A 181 23.19 -2.75 -2.70
N GLY A 182 23.22 -1.98 -3.80
CA GLY A 182 23.37 -2.56 -5.12
C GLY A 182 23.45 -1.57 -6.25
N MET A 183 22.99 -1.98 -7.42
CA MET A 183 22.99 -1.17 -8.64
C MET A 183 21.61 -1.18 -9.30
N GLU A 184 21.20 -0.02 -9.77
CA GLU A 184 20.00 0.17 -10.58
C GLU A 184 20.39 0.45 -12.03
N TRP A 185 19.74 -0.26 -12.95
CA TRP A 185 19.69 0.04 -14.35
C TRP A 185 18.38 0.74 -14.69
N LYS A 186 18.47 1.99 -15.16
CA LYS A 186 17.33 2.85 -15.51
C LYS A 186 17.52 3.41 -16.92
N PRO A 187 17.19 2.61 -17.97
CA PRO A 187 17.42 3.00 -19.36
C PRO A 187 16.54 4.18 -19.81
N ASN A 188 15.37 4.35 -19.17
CA ASN A 188 14.37 5.36 -19.53
C ASN A 188 13.49 5.73 -18.32
N GLY A 189 12.46 6.56 -18.54
CA GLY A 189 11.58 7.07 -17.49
C GLY A 189 10.51 6.10 -17.02
N TRP A 190 10.22 5.05 -17.77
CA TRP A 190 9.12 4.11 -17.48
C TRP A 190 9.60 2.76 -16.93
N PHE A 191 10.90 2.44 -17.03
CA PHE A 191 11.47 1.17 -16.59
C PHE A 191 12.68 1.38 -15.68
N ASN A 192 12.78 0.58 -14.63
CA ASN A 192 14.01 0.43 -13.85
C ASN A 192 14.11 -0.98 -13.24
N MET A 193 15.33 -1.44 -13.08
CA MET A 193 15.68 -2.72 -12.47
C MET A 193 16.80 -2.46 -11.47
N ASN A 194 16.58 -2.84 -10.21
CA ASN A 194 17.56 -2.70 -9.12
C ASN A 194 17.95 -4.08 -8.60
N LEU A 195 19.21 -4.41 -8.71
CA LEU A 195 19.82 -5.61 -8.12
C LEU A 195 20.64 -5.20 -6.90
N ALA A 196 20.22 -5.66 -5.72
CA ALA A 196 20.89 -5.43 -4.45
C ALA A 196 21.43 -6.78 -3.89
N PRO A 197 22.66 -7.16 -4.24
CA PRO A 197 23.27 -8.44 -3.81
C PRO A 197 23.57 -8.46 -2.31
N VAL A 198 23.60 -7.30 -1.66
CA VAL A 198 23.78 -7.17 -0.22
C VAL A 198 22.48 -6.61 0.35
N THR A 199 21.61 -7.49 0.82
CA THR A 199 20.29 -7.12 1.37
C THR A 199 20.08 -7.81 2.72
N GLY A 200 19.93 -7.00 3.78
CA GLY A 200 19.41 -7.43 5.07
C GLY A 200 17.89 -7.31 5.10
N SER A 201 17.19 -8.36 5.49
CA SER A 201 15.74 -8.38 5.65
C SER A 201 15.39 -8.79 7.07
N VAL A 202 14.49 -8.01 7.72
CA VAL A 202 13.98 -8.30 9.05
C VAL A 202 12.47 -8.45 8.97
N THR A 203 11.97 -9.61 9.41
CA THR A 203 10.55 -9.83 9.63
C THR A 203 10.28 -9.74 11.13
N ILE A 204 9.32 -8.90 11.54
CA ILE A 204 8.89 -8.71 12.93
C ILE A 204 7.46 -9.21 13.07
N VAL A 205 7.19 -10.00 14.11
CA VAL A 205 5.85 -10.48 14.46
C VAL A 205 5.63 -10.25 15.96
N THR A 206 5.01 -9.13 16.30
CA THR A 206 4.78 -8.71 17.69
C THR A 206 3.82 -9.65 18.40
N ASN A 207 2.75 -10.09 17.72
CA ASN A 207 1.73 -10.98 18.30
C ASN A 207 2.24 -12.43 18.37
N PRO A 208 2.32 -13.04 19.59
CA PRO A 208 2.81 -14.41 19.76
C PRO A 208 2.03 -15.48 18.99
N GLU A 209 0.72 -15.34 18.86
CA GLU A 209 -0.15 -16.32 18.19
C GLU A 209 0.13 -16.44 16.69
N LEU A 210 0.69 -15.38 16.09
CA LEU A 210 0.98 -15.32 14.66
C LEU A 210 2.41 -15.76 14.32
N ARG A 211 3.31 -15.87 15.30
CA ARG A 211 4.73 -16.11 15.06
C ARG A 211 5.01 -17.40 14.31
N ALA A 212 4.35 -18.51 14.68
CA ALA A 212 4.47 -19.78 13.98
C ALA A 212 4.04 -19.68 12.51
N THR A 213 2.90 -19.02 12.25
CA THR A 213 2.34 -18.82 10.90
C THR A 213 3.29 -18.07 9.98
N TYR A 214 4.03 -17.09 10.52
CA TYR A 214 4.98 -16.27 9.75
C TYR A 214 6.43 -16.80 9.80
N GLY A 215 6.63 -18.06 10.16
CA GLY A 215 7.92 -18.75 10.06
C GLY A 215 8.96 -18.29 11.07
N MET A 216 8.54 -17.75 12.23
CA MET A 216 9.46 -17.41 13.31
C MET A 216 10.07 -18.67 13.92
N LYS A 217 11.36 -18.60 14.29
CA LYS A 217 12.10 -19.74 14.87
C LYS A 217 11.55 -20.09 16.25
N ALA A 218 11.28 -21.37 16.48
CA ALA A 218 10.90 -21.89 17.79
C ALA A 218 12.05 -21.75 18.80
N LEU A 219 11.70 -21.55 20.06
CA LEU A 219 12.58 -21.51 21.22
C LEU A 219 12.43 -22.81 22.03
N GLU A 220 13.38 -23.10 22.92
CA GLU A 220 13.40 -24.31 23.75
C GLU A 220 12.20 -24.40 24.71
N ASP A 221 11.63 -23.28 25.11
CA ASP A 221 10.43 -23.19 25.96
C ASP A 221 9.11 -23.40 25.20
N GLY A 222 9.15 -23.73 23.92
CA GLY A 222 7.99 -23.91 23.05
C GLY A 222 7.39 -22.62 22.50
N SER A 223 7.92 -21.45 22.86
CA SER A 223 7.53 -20.17 22.28
C SER A 223 8.27 -19.92 20.96
N TYR A 224 8.01 -18.77 20.30
CA TYR A 224 8.63 -18.38 19.04
C TYR A 224 9.29 -17.01 19.15
N LYS A 225 10.43 -16.81 18.46
CA LYS A 225 11.08 -15.51 18.34
C LYS A 225 10.12 -14.49 17.73
N SER A 226 10.23 -13.23 18.14
CA SER A 226 9.43 -12.12 17.59
C SER A 226 10.01 -11.50 16.33
N ALA A 227 11.28 -11.82 16.00
CA ALA A 227 11.97 -11.30 14.83
C ALA A 227 12.80 -12.38 14.14
N LEU A 228 12.83 -12.32 12.81
CA LEU A 228 13.63 -13.16 11.93
C LEU A 228 14.50 -12.27 11.07
N PHE A 229 15.81 -12.42 11.19
CA PHE A 229 16.79 -11.78 10.30
C PHE A 229 17.18 -12.74 9.17
N GLN A 230 17.20 -12.20 7.95
CA GLN A 230 17.65 -12.87 6.73
C GLN A 230 18.67 -11.99 6.03
N PHE A 231 19.65 -12.60 5.37
CA PHE A 231 20.65 -11.89 4.58
C PHE A 231 20.74 -12.53 3.20
N GLY A 232 20.73 -11.70 2.14
CA GLY A 232 20.65 -12.24 0.80
C GLY A 232 20.73 -11.23 -0.31
N ALA A 233 20.15 -11.55 -1.47
CA ALA A 233 20.01 -10.64 -2.60
C ALA A 233 18.54 -10.31 -2.86
N GLN A 234 18.32 -9.06 -3.31
CA GLN A 234 17.02 -8.60 -3.78
C GLN A 234 17.13 -8.12 -5.22
N LEU A 235 16.20 -8.57 -6.07
CA LEU A 235 15.97 -8.01 -7.40
C LEU A 235 14.60 -7.32 -7.40
N LYS A 236 14.58 -6.02 -7.74
CA LYS A 236 13.35 -5.23 -7.88
C LYS A 236 13.25 -4.69 -9.29
N VAL A 237 12.15 -5.01 -9.95
CA VAL A 237 11.84 -4.53 -11.32
C VAL A 237 10.56 -3.71 -11.25
N ASN A 238 10.60 -2.50 -11.82
CA ASN A 238 9.45 -1.63 -11.93
C ASN A 238 9.26 -1.20 -13.38
N ALA A 239 8.02 -1.23 -13.84
CA ALA A 239 7.64 -0.63 -15.12
C ALA A 239 6.32 0.12 -14.96
N LYS A 240 6.32 1.39 -15.40
CA LYS A 240 5.13 2.25 -15.39
C LYS A 240 4.93 2.86 -16.75
N VAL A 241 4.02 2.29 -17.52
CA VAL A 241 3.75 2.65 -18.92
C VAL A 241 2.44 3.41 -19.01
N SER A 242 2.48 4.64 -19.53
CA SER A 242 1.27 5.34 -20.00
C SER A 242 1.01 4.89 -21.43
N ILE A 243 0.00 4.02 -21.61
CA ILE A 243 -0.38 3.49 -22.94
C ILE A 243 -0.94 4.65 -23.77
N ASN A 244 -1.70 5.54 -23.12
CA ASN A 244 -2.20 6.81 -23.63
C ASN A 244 -2.51 7.74 -22.46
N ASP A 245 -3.18 8.87 -22.70
CA ASP A 245 -3.51 9.85 -21.65
C ASP A 245 -4.48 9.34 -20.59
N VAL A 246 -5.22 8.26 -20.90
CA VAL A 246 -6.26 7.70 -20.04
C VAL A 246 -5.89 6.37 -19.40
N PHE A 247 -5.03 5.55 -20.03
CA PHE A 247 -4.62 4.25 -19.51
C PHE A 247 -3.17 4.24 -19.03
N VAL A 248 -2.96 3.80 -17.79
CA VAL A 248 -1.63 3.62 -17.19
C VAL A 248 -1.53 2.20 -16.66
N TYR A 249 -0.48 1.49 -17.07
CA TYR A 249 -0.09 0.21 -16.48
C TYR A 249 1.12 0.42 -15.58
N ASP A 250 1.05 -0.07 -14.35
CA ASP A 250 2.10 0.01 -13.34
C ASP A 250 2.33 -1.38 -12.76
N THR A 251 3.56 -1.88 -12.80
CA THR A 251 3.92 -3.19 -12.27
C THR A 251 5.22 -3.13 -11.50
N GLN A 252 5.27 -3.86 -10.39
CA GLN A 252 6.45 -4.04 -9.58
C GLN A 252 6.61 -5.50 -9.21
N VAL A 253 7.78 -6.06 -9.50
CA VAL A 253 8.20 -7.39 -9.04
C VAL A 253 9.36 -7.23 -8.07
N VAL A 254 9.27 -7.87 -6.92
CA VAL A 254 10.35 -7.98 -5.94
C VAL A 254 10.64 -9.45 -5.70
N LEU A 255 11.85 -9.86 -5.98
CA LEU A 255 12.39 -11.19 -5.67
C LEU A 255 13.44 -11.05 -4.58
N PHE A 256 13.40 -11.91 -3.58
CA PHE A 256 14.41 -11.97 -2.53
C PHE A 256 14.84 -13.41 -2.32
N THR A 257 16.16 -13.67 -2.31
CA THR A 257 16.75 -14.96 -1.95
C THR A 257 17.56 -14.82 -0.66
N ASN A 258 17.37 -15.74 0.27
CA ASN A 258 18.12 -15.77 1.53
C ASN A 258 19.37 -16.62 1.36
N TYR A 259 20.56 -16.03 1.54
CA TYR A 259 21.83 -16.76 1.45
C TYR A 259 22.07 -17.73 2.61
N LEU A 260 21.40 -17.49 3.75
CA LEU A 260 21.60 -18.25 4.98
C LEU A 260 20.71 -19.49 5.04
N ASP A 261 19.72 -19.60 4.11
CA ASP A 261 18.77 -20.70 4.13
C ASP A 261 18.26 -20.99 2.71
N HIS A 262 18.60 -22.14 2.16
CA HIS A 262 18.22 -22.63 0.82
C HIS A 262 18.41 -21.56 -0.28
N PRO A 263 19.65 -21.05 -0.48
CA PRO A 263 19.92 -19.96 -1.42
C PRO A 263 19.48 -20.34 -2.84
N PHE A 264 18.81 -19.39 -3.52
CA PHE A 264 18.26 -19.52 -4.88
C PHE A 264 17.17 -20.59 -5.06
N ALA A 265 16.95 -21.49 -4.11
CA ALA A 265 15.86 -22.47 -4.14
C ALA A 265 14.59 -21.92 -3.50
N TRP A 266 14.70 -21.20 -2.40
CA TRP A 266 13.57 -20.59 -1.69
C TRP A 266 13.58 -19.08 -1.89
N ASN A 267 12.88 -18.64 -2.92
CA ASN A 267 12.79 -17.22 -3.25
C ASN A 267 11.44 -16.65 -2.80
N ARG A 268 11.47 -15.55 -2.07
CA ARG A 268 10.26 -14.77 -1.79
C ARG A 268 9.94 -13.94 -3.02
N VAL A 269 8.68 -13.98 -3.46
CA VAL A 269 8.16 -13.24 -4.60
C VAL A 269 7.04 -12.32 -4.14
N ASN A 270 7.09 -11.08 -4.55
CA ASN A 270 6.00 -10.12 -4.40
C ASN A 270 5.80 -9.41 -5.74
N TRP A 271 4.63 -9.58 -6.34
CA TRP A 271 4.32 -9.03 -7.65
C TRP A 271 3.01 -8.25 -7.61
N ASP A 272 3.13 -6.95 -7.75
CA ASP A 272 2.04 -5.98 -7.81
C ASP A 272 1.79 -5.55 -9.25
N ASN A 273 0.52 -5.54 -9.68
CA ASN A 273 0.09 -4.99 -10.96
C ASN A 273 -1.10 -4.06 -10.75
N ARG A 274 -1.12 -2.98 -11.54
CA ARG A 274 -2.23 -2.04 -11.58
C ARG A 274 -2.46 -1.55 -12.99
N VAL A 275 -3.66 -1.72 -13.48
CA VAL A 275 -4.15 -1.03 -14.67
C VAL A 275 -5.10 0.08 -14.21
N THR A 276 -4.80 1.32 -14.54
CA THR A 276 -5.61 2.48 -14.19
C THR A 276 -6.22 3.08 -15.44
N TRP A 277 -7.53 3.21 -15.44
CA TRP A 277 -8.29 3.95 -16.44
C TRP A 277 -8.80 5.28 -15.83
N LYS A 278 -8.31 6.41 -16.35
CA LYS A 278 -8.73 7.76 -15.97
C LYS A 278 -10.00 8.11 -16.74
N ILE A 279 -11.16 8.01 -16.10
CA ILE A 279 -12.47 8.29 -16.71
C ILE A 279 -12.85 9.75 -16.68
N ALA A 280 -12.33 10.51 -15.69
CA ALA A 280 -12.50 11.96 -15.55
C ALA A 280 -11.34 12.56 -14.76
N LYS A 281 -11.30 13.89 -14.61
CA LYS A 281 -10.23 14.64 -13.93
C LYS A 281 -9.87 14.07 -12.55
N PHE A 282 -10.87 13.62 -11.79
CA PHE A 282 -10.71 13.12 -10.43
C PHE A 282 -11.16 11.66 -10.25
N PHE A 283 -11.71 11.02 -11.29
CA PHE A 283 -12.28 9.69 -11.21
C PHE A 283 -11.47 8.69 -12.03
N ASN A 284 -11.07 7.61 -11.39
CA ASN A 284 -10.33 6.51 -12.00
C ASN A 284 -10.99 5.18 -11.66
N ILE A 285 -10.93 4.25 -12.62
CA ILE A 285 -11.14 2.83 -12.35
C ILE A 285 -9.75 2.17 -12.33
N ALA A 286 -9.47 1.39 -11.30
CA ALA A 286 -8.22 0.65 -11.17
C ALA A 286 -8.49 -0.83 -10.99
N PHE A 287 -7.93 -1.66 -11.86
CA PHE A 287 -7.83 -3.09 -11.68
C PHE A 287 -6.46 -3.40 -11.10
N ASN A 288 -6.43 -4.08 -9.96
CA ASN A 288 -5.22 -4.41 -9.23
C ASN A 288 -5.12 -5.91 -9.07
N THR A 289 -3.91 -6.47 -9.26
CA THR A 289 -3.60 -7.85 -8.87
C THR A 289 -2.36 -7.86 -8.00
N TRP A 290 -2.33 -8.76 -7.04
CA TRP A 290 -1.23 -8.93 -6.12
C TRP A 290 -0.95 -10.40 -5.89
N LEU A 291 0.24 -10.84 -6.22
CA LEU A 291 0.73 -12.19 -5.99
C LEU A 291 1.85 -12.16 -4.98
N ILE A 292 1.73 -12.98 -3.93
CA ILE A 292 2.76 -13.18 -2.93
C ILE A 292 3.08 -14.68 -2.85
N TYR A 293 4.35 -14.97 -2.87
CA TYR A 293 4.89 -16.27 -2.52
C TYR A 293 5.99 -16.09 -1.48
N ASP A 294 5.85 -16.73 -0.34
CA ASP A 294 6.87 -16.74 0.70
C ASP A 294 7.03 -18.18 1.22
N PRO A 295 8.21 -18.82 1.00
CA PRO A 295 8.41 -20.23 1.31
C PRO A 295 8.35 -20.55 2.80
N ILE A 296 8.49 -19.57 3.69
CA ILE A 296 8.46 -19.77 5.15
C ILE A 296 7.09 -19.51 5.78
N VAL A 297 6.15 -18.94 5.02
CA VAL A 297 4.80 -18.63 5.51
C VAL A 297 3.87 -19.83 5.37
N THR A 298 3.17 -20.16 6.44
CA THR A 298 2.17 -21.23 6.49
C THR A 298 0.76 -20.66 6.37
N ILE A 299 -0.02 -21.18 5.42
CA ILE A 299 -1.42 -20.79 5.19
C ILE A 299 -2.29 -22.04 5.23
N ASP A 300 -3.27 -22.06 6.12
CA ASP A 300 -4.18 -23.20 6.35
C ASP A 300 -3.41 -24.52 6.56
N GLY A 301 -2.33 -24.48 7.34
CA GLY A 301 -1.49 -25.63 7.63
C GLY A 301 -0.55 -26.06 6.50
N VAL A 302 -0.56 -25.36 5.35
CA VAL A 302 0.31 -25.65 4.19
C VAL A 302 1.38 -24.58 4.07
N MET A 303 2.65 -25.00 4.10
CA MET A 303 3.80 -24.14 3.86
C MET A 303 3.95 -23.80 2.38
N SER A 304 4.51 -22.64 2.06
CA SER A 304 4.86 -22.23 0.69
C SER A 304 3.65 -22.08 -0.25
N LYS A 305 2.48 -21.73 0.26
CA LYS A 305 1.27 -21.54 -0.55
C LYS A 305 1.30 -20.18 -1.25
N THR A 306 1.09 -20.18 -2.56
CA THR A 306 0.95 -18.92 -3.34
C THR A 306 -0.33 -18.20 -2.95
N GLN A 307 -0.22 -16.90 -2.70
CA GLN A 307 -1.33 -16.01 -2.37
C GLN A 307 -1.62 -15.13 -3.58
N PHE A 308 -2.88 -15.00 -3.96
CA PHE A 308 -3.32 -14.13 -5.03
C PHE A 308 -4.52 -13.29 -4.57
N LYS A 309 -4.46 -12.00 -4.85
CA LYS A 309 -5.55 -11.07 -4.60
C LYS A 309 -5.79 -10.24 -5.83
N GLU A 310 -7.05 -10.08 -6.21
CA GLU A 310 -7.48 -9.14 -7.25
C GLU A 310 -8.61 -8.26 -6.74
N PHE A 311 -8.69 -7.04 -7.24
CA PHE A 311 -9.82 -6.15 -6.97
C PHE A 311 -9.93 -5.06 -8.01
N LEU A 312 -11.18 -4.70 -8.32
CA LEU A 312 -11.55 -3.58 -9.16
C LEU A 312 -12.08 -2.46 -8.27
N GLN A 313 -11.60 -1.24 -8.46
CA GLN A 313 -11.97 -0.11 -7.62
C GLN A 313 -12.28 1.14 -8.44
N LEU A 314 -13.46 1.72 -8.22
CA LEU A 314 -13.77 3.08 -8.63
C LEU A 314 -13.27 4.04 -7.56
N SER A 315 -12.47 5.02 -7.93
CA SER A 315 -11.84 5.93 -6.96
C SER A 315 -11.99 7.39 -7.37
N PHE A 316 -12.24 8.24 -6.37
CA PHE A 316 -11.97 9.68 -6.44
C PHE A 316 -10.55 9.92 -5.95
N ILE A 317 -9.75 10.65 -6.74
CA ILE A 317 -8.34 10.94 -6.42
C ILE A 317 -8.11 12.44 -6.56
N TYR A 318 -7.58 13.04 -5.48
CA TYR A 318 -7.14 14.43 -5.47
C TYR A 318 -5.61 14.46 -5.23
N THR A 319 -4.89 15.14 -6.11
CA THR A 319 -3.43 15.18 -6.08
C THR A 319 -2.92 16.60 -5.91
N LEU A 320 -2.07 16.79 -4.91
CA LEU A 320 -1.27 17.99 -4.68
C LEU A 320 0.17 17.72 -5.15
N SER A 321 0.78 18.69 -5.84
CA SER A 321 2.16 18.59 -6.29
C SER A 321 2.80 19.97 -6.40
N ASN A 322 4.07 20.08 -6.00
CA ASN A 322 4.87 21.30 -6.22
C ASN A 322 5.52 21.32 -7.61
N LYS A 323 5.33 20.31 -8.44
CA LYS A 323 5.84 20.27 -9.81
C LYS A 323 5.09 21.33 -10.63
N LYS A 324 5.77 22.37 -11.06
CA LYS A 324 5.22 23.34 -12.04
C LYS A 324 4.86 22.57 -13.32
N LYS A 325 3.64 22.77 -13.82
CA LYS A 325 3.15 22.18 -15.05
C LYS A 325 3.89 22.75 -16.25
#